data_7a0c3527d21800fbf7fe244186e99589
#
_entry.id   7a0c3527d21800fbf7fe244186e99589
#
_cell.length_a   1.000
_cell.length_b   1.000
_cell.length_c   1.000
_cell.angle_alpha   90.00
_cell.angle_beta   90.00
_cell.angle_gamma   90.00
#
_symmetry.space_group_name_H-M   'P 1'
#
loop_
_entity.id
_entity.type
_entity.pdbx_description
1 polymer ?
#
loop_
_entity_poly.entity_id
_entity_poly.type
_entity_poly.pdbx_seq_one_letter_code
_entity_poly.pdbx_strand_id
1 'polypeptide(L)'
;MDGESFFLRHDDDFFEATPWTRGPWNPKHQHAGPPSALVAGRLAEMLDDSFRIVRMAVEVTRPVPIGKLRLERSFRREGRRVRAMMGLLFDEQGKLVMTTDALAIAELDLDAAIREPPMDEPLPAESAEVRFPDFDPAPCYGSAMELRFARGSFGEGDVMAWMRMRHPLLPGVEPSPLERVMVAADSGNGVSQRLSTREYTFLNPDLAVTLTRPAEGEWIGLGARTDMHPRGTGVADTRLYDERGPIGRGVQTLLIRKRDQPLP
;
A
#
# COMPACT_ATOMS: atom_id res chain seq x y z
N MET A 1 -15.45 -18.34 10.02
CA MET A 1 -14.33 -17.47 10.47
C MET A 1 -14.65 -16.04 10.02
N ASP A 2 -15.72 -15.49 10.64
CA ASP A 2 -16.28 -14.20 10.27
C ASP A 2 -15.70 -13.14 11.20
N GLY A 3 -14.54 -12.60 10.91
CA GLY A 3 -13.99 -11.52 11.75
C GLY A 3 -12.53 -11.15 11.55
N GLU A 4 -11.80 -11.82 10.73
CA GLU A 4 -10.38 -11.57 10.53
C GLU A 4 -10.12 -11.00 9.12
N SER A 5 -10.62 -9.79 8.88
CA SER A 5 -10.40 -9.02 7.65
C SER A 5 -10.01 -7.58 7.98
N PHE A 6 -9.40 -6.89 7.04
CA PHE A 6 -9.06 -5.47 7.24
C PHE A 6 -10.31 -4.59 7.32
N PHE A 7 -11.36 -4.91 6.56
CA PHE A 7 -12.61 -4.16 6.54
C PHE A 7 -13.81 -5.09 6.58
N LEU A 8 -14.92 -4.57 7.11
CA LEU A 8 -16.26 -5.11 6.92
C LEU A 8 -16.98 -4.25 5.86
N ARG A 9 -17.71 -4.89 4.95
CA ARG A 9 -18.51 -4.21 3.95
C ARG A 9 -19.96 -4.18 4.40
N HIS A 10 -20.55 -3.00 4.50
CA HIS A 10 -21.96 -2.80 4.86
C HIS A 10 -22.83 -2.67 3.62
N ASP A 11 -22.34 -1.94 2.59
CA ASP A 11 -22.91 -1.89 1.24
C ASP A 11 -21.82 -1.53 0.22
N ASP A 12 -22.21 -1.07 -0.99
CA ASP A 12 -21.27 -0.82 -2.09
C ASP A 12 -20.25 0.29 -1.79
N ASP A 13 -20.64 1.27 -0.99
CA ASP A 13 -19.83 2.46 -0.72
C ASP A 13 -19.53 2.68 0.77
N PHE A 14 -20.04 1.80 1.66
CA PHE A 14 -19.82 1.91 3.11
C PHE A 14 -19.07 0.72 3.69
N PHE A 15 -18.00 1.04 4.38
CA PHE A 15 -17.08 0.08 4.95
C PHE A 15 -16.80 0.42 6.42
N GLU A 16 -16.33 -0.57 7.18
CA GLU A 16 -15.87 -0.36 8.54
C GLU A 16 -14.47 -0.97 8.69
N ALA A 17 -13.50 -0.12 9.01
CA ALA A 17 -12.13 -0.55 9.28
C ALA A 17 -12.07 -1.30 10.60
N THR A 18 -11.45 -2.48 10.58
CA THR A 18 -11.21 -3.29 11.78
C THR A 18 -9.86 -2.91 12.42
N PRO A 19 -9.57 -3.37 13.65
CA PRO A 19 -8.26 -3.16 14.27
C PRO A 19 -7.07 -3.72 13.48
N TRP A 20 -7.28 -4.65 12.53
CA TRP A 20 -6.22 -5.16 11.64
C TRP A 20 -5.64 -4.09 10.71
N THR A 21 -6.33 -2.95 10.53
CA THR A 21 -5.83 -1.80 9.77
C THR A 21 -4.91 -0.88 10.57
N ARG A 22 -4.83 -1.04 11.92
CA ARG A 22 -4.16 -0.10 12.82
C ARG A 22 -2.68 0.09 12.48
N GLY A 23 -2.29 1.36 12.32
CA GLY A 23 -0.92 1.77 12.08
C GLY A 23 -0.09 1.95 13.34
N PRO A 24 1.22 2.26 13.22
CA PRO A 24 2.15 2.35 14.34
C PRO A 24 2.10 3.69 15.10
N TRP A 25 1.49 4.73 14.51
CA TRP A 25 1.64 6.10 15.02
C TRP A 25 0.57 6.47 16.05
N ASN A 26 -0.65 5.99 15.88
CA ASN A 26 -1.77 6.28 16.74
C ASN A 26 -2.74 5.08 16.77
N PRO A 27 -3.17 4.60 17.94
CA PRO A 27 -4.06 3.43 18.04
C PRO A 27 -5.45 3.63 17.40
N LYS A 28 -5.84 4.87 17.11
CA LYS A 28 -7.11 5.20 16.45
C LYS A 28 -7.02 5.36 14.93
N HIS A 29 -5.81 5.27 14.37
CA HIS A 29 -5.58 5.52 12.94
C HIS A 29 -5.06 4.27 12.24
N GLN A 30 -5.45 4.14 10.99
CA GLN A 30 -5.01 3.08 10.11
C GLN A 30 -3.58 3.32 9.59
N HIS A 31 -2.89 2.26 9.20
CA HIS A 31 -1.82 2.26 8.20
C HIS A 31 -2.45 2.58 6.85
N ALA A 32 -1.81 3.39 6.00
CA ALA A 32 -2.45 3.85 4.77
C ALA A 32 -2.56 2.76 3.66
N GLY A 33 -1.82 1.66 3.78
CA GLY A 33 -1.88 0.53 2.83
C GLY A 33 -3.28 -0.07 2.68
N PRO A 34 -3.93 -0.55 3.77
CA PRO A 34 -5.26 -1.13 3.68
C PRO A 34 -6.32 -0.22 3.06
N PRO A 35 -6.52 1.06 3.47
CA PRO A 35 -7.50 1.93 2.82
C PRO A 35 -7.13 2.25 1.37
N SER A 36 -5.85 2.34 1.01
CA SER A 36 -5.41 2.50 -0.39
C SER A 36 -5.80 1.28 -1.24
N ALA A 37 -5.65 0.07 -0.69
CA ALA A 37 -6.05 -1.17 -1.35
C ALA A 37 -7.57 -1.28 -1.50
N LEU A 38 -8.33 -0.88 -0.46
CA LEU A 38 -9.79 -0.84 -0.53
C LEU A 38 -10.26 0.05 -1.69
N VAL A 39 -9.73 1.27 -1.78
CA VAL A 39 -10.07 2.20 -2.88
C VAL A 39 -9.66 1.61 -4.22
N ALA A 40 -8.46 0.99 -4.32
CA ALA A 40 -7.97 0.38 -5.56
C ALA A 40 -8.89 -0.74 -6.06
N GLY A 41 -9.30 -1.65 -5.19
CA GLY A 41 -10.23 -2.72 -5.53
C GLY A 41 -11.59 -2.19 -6.00
N ARG A 42 -12.12 -1.18 -5.29
CA ARG A 42 -13.41 -0.56 -5.66
C ARG A 42 -13.35 0.23 -6.97
N LEU A 43 -12.23 0.86 -7.28
CA LEU A 43 -12.01 1.49 -8.59
C LEU A 43 -11.88 0.45 -9.70
N ALA A 44 -11.20 -0.66 -9.45
CA ALA A 44 -11.05 -1.74 -10.43
C ALA A 44 -12.39 -2.35 -10.83
N GLU A 45 -13.37 -2.45 -9.92
CA GLU A 45 -14.73 -2.92 -10.22
C GLU A 45 -15.53 -2.05 -11.20
N MET A 46 -15.09 -0.80 -11.42
CA MET A 46 -15.72 0.09 -12.42
C MET A 46 -15.24 -0.20 -13.85
N LEU A 47 -14.24 -1.06 -14.02
CA LEU A 47 -13.63 -1.40 -15.31
C LEU A 47 -14.21 -2.72 -15.81
N ASP A 48 -14.26 -2.85 -17.12
CA ASP A 48 -14.42 -4.14 -17.79
C ASP A 48 -13.06 -4.84 -17.95
N ASP A 49 -13.06 -6.12 -18.26
CA ASP A 49 -11.88 -7.00 -18.36
C ASP A 49 -10.85 -6.54 -19.40
N SER A 50 -11.19 -5.61 -20.28
CA SER A 50 -10.28 -5.08 -21.29
C SER A 50 -9.36 -3.97 -20.77
N PHE A 51 -9.57 -3.50 -19.53
CA PHE A 51 -8.77 -2.45 -18.92
C PHE A 51 -8.10 -2.92 -17.63
N ARG A 52 -6.89 -2.44 -17.38
CA ARG A 52 -6.15 -2.65 -16.15
C ARG A 52 -5.68 -1.34 -15.56
N ILE A 53 -5.83 -1.18 -14.23
CA ILE A 53 -5.21 -0.08 -13.50
C ILE A 53 -3.69 -0.29 -13.51
N VAL A 54 -2.97 0.69 -14.05
CA VAL A 54 -1.51 0.71 -14.15
C VAL A 54 -0.85 1.75 -13.26
N ARG A 55 -1.62 2.73 -12.76
CA ARG A 55 -1.13 3.75 -11.83
C ARG A 55 -2.17 4.07 -10.78
N MET A 56 -1.73 4.14 -9.54
CA MET A 56 -2.44 4.69 -8.40
C MET A 56 -1.63 5.86 -7.83
N ALA A 57 -2.26 6.99 -7.56
CA ALA A 57 -1.70 8.10 -6.83
C ALA A 57 -2.65 8.43 -5.68
N VAL A 58 -2.20 8.13 -4.47
CA VAL A 58 -2.96 8.29 -3.22
C VAL A 58 -2.42 9.48 -2.48
N GLU A 59 -3.29 10.35 -2.00
CA GLU A 59 -2.97 11.42 -1.06
C GLU A 59 -3.75 11.20 0.24
N VAL A 60 -3.04 11.13 1.35
CA VAL A 60 -3.62 11.04 2.70
C VAL A 60 -3.83 12.45 3.21
N THR A 61 -5.02 12.99 3.01
CA THR A 61 -5.35 14.38 3.37
C THR A 61 -5.50 14.58 4.88
N ARG A 62 -5.82 13.49 5.61
CA ARG A 62 -5.92 13.43 7.08
C ARG A 62 -5.61 12.00 7.55
N PRO A 63 -5.20 11.81 8.83
CA PRO A 63 -5.10 10.46 9.39
C PRO A 63 -6.41 9.69 9.20
N VAL A 64 -6.35 8.53 8.57
CA VAL A 64 -7.54 7.70 8.30
C VAL A 64 -7.96 7.01 9.60
N PRO A 65 -9.17 7.24 10.12
CA PRO A 65 -9.59 6.65 11.39
C PRO A 65 -9.93 5.15 11.25
N ILE A 66 -9.81 4.41 12.34
CA ILE A 66 -10.43 3.08 12.47
C ILE A 66 -11.90 3.29 12.79
N GLY A 67 -12.80 2.73 11.99
CA GLY A 67 -14.24 2.89 12.09
C GLY A 67 -14.91 2.99 10.72
N LYS A 68 -16.08 3.61 10.67
CA LYS A 68 -16.89 3.69 9.46
C LYS A 68 -16.30 4.66 8.44
N LEU A 69 -16.30 4.23 7.20
CA LEU A 69 -15.79 4.97 6.04
C LEU A 69 -16.82 4.96 4.92
N ARG A 70 -16.88 6.03 4.16
CA ARG A 70 -17.68 6.13 2.95
C ARG A 70 -16.78 6.46 1.76
N LEU A 71 -16.91 5.70 0.68
CA LEU A 71 -16.18 5.86 -0.57
C LEU A 71 -17.06 6.46 -1.65
N GLU A 72 -16.61 7.51 -2.32
CA GLU A 72 -17.17 8.00 -3.58
C GLU A 72 -16.22 7.66 -4.73
N ARG A 73 -16.78 7.19 -5.84
CA ARG A 73 -16.02 6.74 -7.01
C ARG A 73 -16.55 7.36 -8.28
N SER A 74 -15.68 7.81 -9.18
CA SER A 74 -16.10 8.37 -10.46
C SER A 74 -15.04 8.23 -11.55
N PHE A 75 -15.49 8.21 -12.80
CA PHE A 75 -14.62 8.45 -13.93
C PHE A 75 -14.37 9.94 -14.10
N ARG A 76 -13.10 10.32 -14.23
CA ARG A 76 -12.69 11.67 -14.68
C ARG A 76 -12.55 11.73 -16.21
N ARG A 77 -12.26 10.58 -16.81
CA ARG A 77 -12.14 10.40 -18.26
C ARG A 77 -12.44 8.96 -18.64
N GLU A 78 -13.33 8.77 -19.60
CA GLU A 78 -13.67 7.48 -20.19
C GLU A 78 -13.21 7.43 -21.66
N GLY A 79 -11.92 7.22 -21.86
CA GLY A 79 -11.36 7.04 -23.20
C GLY A 79 -11.32 5.58 -23.62
N ARG A 80 -11.27 5.31 -24.92
CA ARG A 80 -11.20 3.96 -25.48
C ARG A 80 -9.89 3.22 -25.18
N ARG A 81 -8.82 3.92 -24.84
CA ARG A 81 -7.49 3.34 -24.55
C ARG A 81 -6.99 3.68 -23.15
N VAL A 82 -7.44 4.78 -22.60
CA VAL A 82 -7.04 5.28 -21.28
C VAL A 82 -8.26 5.78 -20.56
N ARG A 83 -8.50 5.27 -19.36
CA ARG A 83 -9.51 5.76 -18.41
C ARG A 83 -8.82 6.37 -17.21
N ALA A 84 -9.33 7.49 -16.72
CA ALA A 84 -8.89 8.10 -15.47
C ALA A 84 -10.04 8.06 -14.48
N MET A 85 -9.76 7.60 -13.26
CA MET A 85 -10.75 7.43 -12.20
C MET A 85 -10.31 8.17 -10.95
N MET A 86 -11.26 8.49 -10.10
CA MET A 86 -11.04 9.12 -8.80
C MET A 86 -11.83 8.39 -7.73
N GLY A 87 -11.17 8.17 -6.58
CA GLY A 87 -11.78 7.70 -5.34
C GLY A 87 -11.61 8.75 -4.24
N LEU A 88 -12.66 9.04 -3.50
CA LEU A 88 -12.67 9.94 -2.35
C LEU A 88 -13.16 9.17 -1.14
N LEU A 89 -12.30 9.05 -0.12
CA LEU A 89 -12.65 8.34 1.12
C LEU A 89 -12.93 9.34 2.23
N PHE A 90 -14.10 9.19 2.86
CA PHE A 90 -14.60 10.04 3.92
C PHE A 90 -14.72 9.26 5.23
N ASP A 91 -14.48 9.94 6.35
CA ASP A 91 -14.76 9.40 7.68
C ASP A 91 -16.28 9.48 8.02
N GLU A 92 -16.64 8.93 9.20
CA GLU A 92 -18.03 8.93 9.68
C GLU A 92 -18.64 10.34 9.84
N GLN A 93 -17.79 11.37 10.04
CA GLN A 93 -18.21 12.76 10.13
C GLN A 93 -18.29 13.45 8.75
N GLY A 94 -18.07 12.71 7.66
CA GLY A 94 -18.07 13.26 6.30
C GLY A 94 -16.84 14.09 5.95
N LYS A 95 -15.73 13.97 6.69
CA LYS A 95 -14.46 14.64 6.37
C LYS A 95 -13.68 13.80 5.38
N LEU A 96 -13.17 14.42 4.33
CA LEU A 96 -12.27 13.79 3.38
C LEU A 96 -10.96 13.40 4.07
N VAL A 97 -10.61 12.11 4.04
CA VAL A 97 -9.40 11.57 4.67
C VAL A 97 -8.37 11.06 3.66
N MET A 98 -8.83 10.70 2.44
CA MET A 98 -7.94 10.22 1.37
C MET A 98 -8.52 10.56 0.01
N THR A 99 -7.66 11.00 -0.92
CA THR A 99 -7.97 11.08 -2.35
C THR A 99 -7.12 10.09 -3.12
N THR A 100 -7.66 9.58 -4.22
CA THR A 100 -6.97 8.62 -5.06
C THR A 100 -7.26 8.91 -6.52
N ASP A 101 -6.21 9.13 -7.31
CA ASP A 101 -6.27 9.18 -8.77
C ASP A 101 -5.72 7.87 -9.35
N ALA A 102 -6.51 7.21 -10.20
CA ALA A 102 -6.11 6.00 -10.89
C ALA A 102 -6.10 6.18 -12.41
N LEU A 103 -5.12 5.58 -13.07
CA LEU A 103 -5.12 5.43 -14.53
C LEU A 103 -5.24 3.96 -14.90
N ALA A 104 -6.18 3.64 -15.77
CA ALA A 104 -6.32 2.35 -16.41
C ALA A 104 -6.01 2.45 -17.91
N ILE A 105 -5.34 1.43 -18.43
CA ILE A 105 -4.98 1.31 -19.84
C ILE A 105 -5.64 0.06 -20.40
N ALA A 106 -6.17 0.16 -21.63
CA ALA A 106 -6.68 -0.98 -22.35
C ALA A 106 -5.55 -1.98 -22.64
N GLU A 107 -5.77 -3.24 -22.32
CA GLU A 107 -4.84 -4.31 -22.62
C GLU A 107 -4.82 -4.58 -24.11
N LEU A 108 -3.62 -4.74 -24.66
CA LEU A 108 -3.40 -5.02 -26.07
C LEU A 108 -2.42 -6.19 -26.17
N ASP A 109 -2.72 -7.12 -27.04
CA ASP A 109 -1.73 -8.12 -27.44
C ASP A 109 -0.72 -7.46 -28.39
N LEU A 110 0.54 -7.40 -27.95
CA LEU A 110 1.62 -6.86 -28.77
C LEU A 110 2.39 -8.01 -29.42
N ASP A 111 2.35 -8.08 -30.75
CA ASP A 111 3.22 -8.95 -31.51
C ASP A 111 4.68 -8.41 -31.47
N ALA A 112 5.28 -8.49 -30.29
CA ALA A 112 6.62 -8.01 -30.02
C ALA A 112 7.38 -8.97 -29.12
N ALA A 113 8.66 -9.19 -29.42
CA ALA A 113 9.55 -10.02 -28.59
C ALA A 113 10.02 -9.26 -27.33
N ILE A 114 9.08 -8.89 -26.47
CA ILE A 114 9.34 -8.24 -25.18
C ILE A 114 9.67 -9.32 -24.15
N ARG A 115 10.81 -9.18 -23.47
CA ARG A 115 11.18 -10.05 -22.35
C ARG A 115 10.97 -9.29 -21.05
N GLU A 116 10.28 -9.92 -20.12
CA GLU A 116 10.20 -9.42 -18.74
C GLU A 116 11.59 -9.52 -18.08
N PRO A 117 12.01 -8.52 -17.29
CA PRO A 117 13.23 -8.62 -16.49
C PRO A 117 13.13 -9.84 -15.55
N PRO A 118 14.18 -10.66 -15.45
CA PRO A 118 14.18 -11.79 -14.52
C PRO A 118 14.21 -11.32 -13.08
N MET A 119 13.88 -12.24 -12.16
CA MET A 119 14.14 -12.06 -10.73
C MET A 119 15.63 -11.88 -10.50
N ASP A 120 16.00 -10.82 -9.75
CA ASP A 120 17.35 -10.44 -9.42
C ASP A 120 17.61 -10.32 -7.89
N GLU A 121 16.64 -10.74 -7.08
CA GLU A 121 16.67 -10.71 -5.61
C GLU A 121 16.29 -12.09 -5.03
N PRO A 122 16.74 -12.45 -3.80
CA PRO A 122 16.36 -13.72 -3.17
C PRO A 122 14.85 -13.83 -2.94
N LEU A 123 14.32 -15.05 -3.08
CA LEU A 123 12.88 -15.32 -2.95
C LEU A 123 12.42 -15.34 -1.48
N PRO A 124 11.10 -15.22 -1.22
CA PRO A 124 10.58 -15.21 0.15
C PRO A 124 10.85 -16.51 0.92
N ALA A 125 10.91 -17.65 0.23
CA ALA A 125 11.24 -18.94 0.86
C ALA A 125 12.67 -18.99 1.43
N GLU A 126 13.60 -18.21 0.87
CA GLU A 126 15.01 -18.10 1.28
C GLU A 126 15.24 -16.99 2.32
N SER A 127 14.18 -16.26 2.69
CA SER A 127 14.23 -15.05 3.49
C SER A 127 13.78 -15.29 4.93
N ALA A 128 14.37 -14.58 5.89
CA ALA A 128 14.05 -14.73 7.30
C ALA A 128 12.73 -14.01 7.67
N GLU A 129 11.82 -14.69 8.35
CA GLU A 129 10.62 -14.06 8.91
C GLU A 129 11.01 -13.12 10.05
N VAL A 130 10.43 -11.91 10.03
CA VAL A 130 10.62 -10.90 11.06
C VAL A 130 9.28 -10.25 11.41
N ARG A 131 9.26 -9.52 12.54
CA ARG A 131 8.10 -8.73 12.95
C ARG A 131 8.43 -7.25 12.82
N PHE A 132 7.45 -6.46 12.41
CA PHE A 132 7.57 -5.01 12.46
C PHE A 132 7.86 -4.56 13.90
N PRO A 133 8.91 -3.75 14.13
CA PRO A 133 9.09 -3.10 15.42
C PRO A 133 7.94 -2.10 15.66
N ASP A 134 7.68 -1.77 16.92
CA ASP A 134 6.80 -0.66 17.33
C ASP A 134 5.32 -0.77 16.92
N PHE A 135 4.88 -1.93 16.41
CA PHE A 135 3.47 -2.25 16.36
C PHE A 135 3.06 -2.88 17.68
N ASP A 136 2.00 -2.34 18.29
CA ASP A 136 1.38 -2.92 19.49
C ASP A 136 0.97 -4.39 19.25
N PRO A 137 0.83 -5.17 20.33
CA PRO A 137 0.31 -6.53 20.15
C PRO A 137 -0.98 -6.55 19.34
N ALA A 138 -1.20 -7.62 18.61
CA ALA A 138 -2.36 -7.83 17.74
C ALA A 138 -3.69 -7.47 18.40
N PRO A 139 -4.71 -7.07 17.63
CA PRO A 139 -4.69 -6.93 16.16
C PRO A 139 -4.15 -5.58 15.70
N CYS A 140 -3.30 -5.59 14.68
CA CYS A 140 -2.76 -4.38 14.01
C CYS A 140 -2.25 -4.75 12.62
N TYR A 141 -1.95 -3.76 11.78
CA TYR A 141 -1.38 -3.98 10.45
C TYR A 141 -0.13 -4.86 10.49
N GLY A 142 0.80 -4.59 11.41
CA GLY A 142 2.04 -5.36 11.51
C GLY A 142 1.82 -6.85 11.83
N SER A 143 0.75 -7.21 12.54
CA SER A 143 0.38 -8.61 12.80
C SER A 143 -0.49 -9.22 11.69
N ALA A 144 -1.15 -8.37 10.88
CA ALA A 144 -1.93 -8.79 9.73
C ALA A 144 -1.09 -9.12 8.50
N MET A 145 0.20 -8.75 8.53
CA MET A 145 1.16 -9.00 7.45
C MET A 145 2.24 -9.99 7.88
N GLU A 146 2.60 -10.91 7.00
CA GLU A 146 3.86 -11.64 7.11
C GLU A 146 4.95 -10.81 6.45
N LEU A 147 6.10 -10.66 7.13
CA LEU A 147 7.25 -9.91 6.64
C LEU A 147 8.50 -10.77 6.70
N ARG A 148 9.27 -10.76 5.62
CA ARG A 148 10.57 -11.44 5.51
C ARG A 148 11.59 -10.52 4.88
N PHE A 149 12.82 -10.48 5.43
CA PHE A 149 13.94 -9.79 4.77
C PHE A 149 14.74 -10.78 3.93
N ALA A 150 14.86 -10.47 2.64
CA ALA A 150 15.75 -11.17 1.70
C ALA A 150 17.14 -10.54 1.68
N ARG A 151 17.22 -9.21 1.88
CA ARG A 151 18.46 -8.46 1.97
C ARG A 151 18.28 -7.28 2.91
N GLY A 152 19.29 -7.01 3.73
CA GLY A 152 19.25 -5.91 4.71
C GLY A 152 18.38 -6.21 5.92
N SER A 153 18.15 -5.18 6.72
CA SER A 153 17.35 -5.21 7.94
C SER A 153 16.81 -3.82 8.29
N PHE A 154 15.94 -3.73 9.30
CA PHE A 154 15.49 -2.43 9.81
C PHE A 154 16.68 -1.54 10.23
N GLY A 155 16.65 -0.28 9.81
CA GLY A 155 17.68 0.71 10.10
C GLY A 155 18.75 0.88 9.01
N GLU A 156 18.85 -0.02 8.05
CA GLU A 156 19.88 0.04 7.01
C GLU A 156 19.56 1.00 5.85
N GLY A 157 18.28 1.29 5.63
CA GLY A 157 17.84 2.28 4.64
C GLY A 157 17.83 1.83 3.18
N ASP A 158 18.34 0.63 2.88
CA ASP A 158 18.28 -0.02 1.58
C ASP A 158 18.11 -1.53 1.81
N VAL A 159 16.94 -2.06 1.45
CA VAL A 159 16.56 -3.42 1.81
C VAL A 159 15.76 -4.09 0.68
N MET A 160 15.72 -5.43 0.72
CA MET A 160 14.72 -6.22 0.01
C MET A 160 13.88 -6.96 1.04
N ALA A 161 12.58 -6.66 1.07
CA ALA A 161 11.64 -7.26 1.99
C ALA A 161 10.43 -7.84 1.24
N TRP A 162 9.99 -9.02 1.66
CA TRP A 162 8.78 -9.67 1.14
C TRP A 162 7.64 -9.53 2.12
N MET A 163 6.45 -9.21 1.61
CA MET A 163 5.24 -9.07 2.40
C MET A 163 4.11 -9.88 1.82
N ARG A 164 3.33 -10.52 2.73
CA ARG A 164 2.13 -11.28 2.39
C ARG A 164 1.03 -10.98 3.39
N MET A 165 -0.21 -10.86 2.90
CA MET A 165 -1.39 -10.66 3.73
C MET A 165 -1.73 -11.97 4.46
N ARG A 166 -1.98 -11.91 5.79
CA ARG A 166 -2.48 -13.04 6.60
C ARG A 166 -4.02 -13.06 6.65
N HIS A 167 -4.64 -11.93 6.40
CA HIS A 167 -6.09 -11.74 6.42
C HIS A 167 -6.55 -11.11 5.12
N PRO A 168 -7.75 -11.46 4.61
CA PRO A 168 -8.30 -10.83 3.41
C PRO A 168 -8.67 -9.36 3.66
N LEU A 169 -8.78 -8.60 2.58
CA LEU A 169 -9.21 -7.21 2.66
C LEU A 169 -10.67 -7.10 3.11
N LEU A 170 -11.53 -7.97 2.56
CA LEU A 170 -12.95 -8.12 2.88
C LEU A 170 -13.27 -9.59 3.23
N PRO A 171 -14.24 -9.88 4.10
CA PRO A 171 -14.58 -11.23 4.49
C PRO A 171 -14.97 -12.09 3.29
N GLY A 172 -14.34 -13.26 3.16
CA GLY A 172 -14.66 -14.25 2.14
C GLY A 172 -14.31 -13.84 0.70
N VAL A 173 -13.60 -12.73 0.51
CA VAL A 173 -13.16 -12.24 -0.80
C VAL A 173 -11.64 -12.38 -0.90
N GLU A 174 -11.18 -13.11 -1.93
CA GLU A 174 -9.75 -13.21 -2.22
C GLU A 174 -9.22 -11.85 -2.69
N PRO A 175 -8.16 -11.30 -2.09
CA PRO A 175 -7.60 -10.04 -2.53
C PRO A 175 -7.08 -10.12 -3.96
N SER A 176 -7.44 -9.14 -4.77
CA SER A 176 -6.93 -9.01 -6.14
C SER A 176 -5.41 -8.73 -6.14
N PRO A 177 -4.70 -8.98 -7.27
CA PRO A 177 -3.30 -8.62 -7.41
C PRO A 177 -3.00 -7.16 -7.07
N LEU A 178 -3.86 -6.22 -7.50
CA LEU A 178 -3.70 -4.80 -7.22
C LEU A 178 -3.86 -4.49 -5.73
N GLU A 179 -4.85 -5.09 -5.07
CA GLU A 179 -5.06 -4.92 -3.63
C GLU A 179 -3.86 -5.41 -2.82
N ARG A 180 -3.29 -6.59 -3.16
CA ARG A 180 -2.07 -7.09 -2.52
C ARG A 180 -0.90 -6.13 -2.65
N VAL A 181 -0.69 -5.59 -3.85
CA VAL A 181 0.35 -4.58 -4.10
C VAL A 181 0.12 -3.34 -3.25
N MET A 182 -1.09 -2.78 -3.24
CA MET A 182 -1.37 -1.53 -2.53
C MET A 182 -1.26 -1.66 -1.01
N VAL A 183 -1.66 -2.80 -0.43
CA VAL A 183 -1.47 -3.07 1.01
C VAL A 183 0.02 -3.07 1.36
N ALA A 184 0.86 -3.73 0.56
CA ALA A 184 2.29 -3.86 0.84
C ALA A 184 3.09 -2.58 0.50
N ALA A 185 2.79 -1.91 -0.61
CA ALA A 185 3.58 -0.79 -1.14
C ALA A 185 3.71 0.40 -0.18
N ASP A 186 2.71 0.61 0.68
CA ASP A 186 2.76 1.65 1.71
C ASP A 186 3.79 1.37 2.82
N SER A 187 4.36 0.16 2.87
CA SER A 187 5.41 -0.20 3.82
C SER A 187 6.83 0.11 3.33
N GLY A 188 7.01 0.71 2.16
CA GLY A 188 8.33 1.00 1.61
C GLY A 188 9.26 1.72 2.58
N ASN A 189 8.82 2.85 3.15
CA ASN A 189 9.57 3.53 4.21
C ASN A 189 9.66 2.68 5.49
N GLY A 190 8.60 1.97 5.86
CA GLY A 190 8.57 1.18 7.10
C GLY A 190 9.66 0.10 7.15
N VAL A 191 9.98 -0.53 6.01
CA VAL A 191 11.03 -1.55 5.91
C VAL A 191 12.42 -0.94 5.68
N SER A 192 12.53 0.24 5.04
CA SER A 192 13.81 0.89 4.69
C SER A 192 14.13 2.13 5.53
N GLN A 193 13.50 2.32 6.68
CA GLN A 193 13.78 3.42 7.60
C GLN A 193 15.24 3.43 8.08
N ARG A 194 15.80 4.63 8.33
CA ARG A 194 17.17 4.82 8.80
C ARG A 194 17.26 5.33 10.24
N LEU A 195 16.19 5.90 10.77
CA LEU A 195 16.14 6.49 12.11
C LEU A 195 15.19 5.67 12.98
N SER A 196 15.44 5.67 14.28
CA SER A 196 14.62 4.95 15.25
C SER A 196 13.20 5.51 15.31
N THR A 197 12.18 4.68 15.15
CA THR A 197 10.77 5.00 15.34
C THR A 197 10.43 5.40 16.78
N ARG A 198 11.30 5.07 17.75
CA ARG A 198 11.16 5.51 19.14
C ARG A 198 11.42 7.01 19.31
N GLU A 199 12.29 7.57 18.46
CA GLU A 199 12.69 8.99 18.51
C GLU A 199 12.02 9.83 17.44
N TYR A 200 11.71 9.24 16.28
CA TYR A 200 11.18 9.94 15.11
C TYR A 200 9.86 9.38 14.64
N THR A 201 9.05 10.22 14.00
CA THR A 201 7.89 9.81 13.21
C THR A 201 8.19 10.04 11.74
N PHE A 202 7.67 9.15 10.91
CA PHE A 202 7.79 9.18 9.45
C PHE A 202 6.37 9.10 8.89
N LEU A 203 5.82 10.22 8.50
CA LEU A 203 4.48 10.27 7.93
C LEU A 203 4.60 10.41 6.42
N ASN A 204 3.97 9.53 5.68
CA ASN A 204 3.84 9.67 4.23
C ASN A 204 2.48 10.30 3.91
N PRO A 205 2.46 11.54 3.41
CA PRO A 205 1.21 12.17 2.96
C PRO A 205 0.71 11.60 1.64
N ASP A 206 1.53 10.85 0.92
CA ASP A 206 1.19 10.27 -0.37
C ASP A 206 1.79 8.87 -0.59
N LEU A 207 1.24 8.18 -1.58
CA LEU A 207 1.81 6.96 -2.16
C LEU A 207 1.49 6.96 -3.66
N ALA A 208 2.50 6.93 -4.51
CA ALA A 208 2.35 6.72 -5.94
C ALA A 208 2.86 5.34 -6.34
N VAL A 209 2.02 4.53 -6.99
CA VAL A 209 2.37 3.20 -7.50
C VAL A 209 2.15 3.17 -9.00
N THR A 210 3.11 2.65 -9.76
CA THR A 210 2.97 2.40 -11.20
C THR A 210 3.41 0.97 -11.51
N LEU A 211 2.58 0.24 -12.25
CA LEU A 211 2.77 -1.18 -12.55
C LEU A 211 2.93 -1.41 -14.04
N THR A 212 3.82 -2.29 -14.42
CA THR A 212 4.01 -2.79 -15.79
C THR A 212 3.14 -4.01 -16.08
N ARG A 213 2.85 -4.82 -15.06
CA ARG A 213 1.99 -6.01 -15.14
C ARG A 213 1.29 -6.25 -13.80
N PRO A 214 0.22 -7.08 -13.74
CA PRO A 214 -0.33 -7.58 -12.48
C PRO A 214 0.71 -8.40 -11.71
N ALA A 215 0.60 -8.36 -10.38
CA ALA A 215 1.36 -9.27 -9.53
C ALA A 215 0.80 -10.69 -9.61
N GLU A 216 1.67 -11.69 -9.58
CA GLU A 216 1.31 -13.11 -9.49
C GLU A 216 1.70 -13.66 -8.11
N GLY A 217 0.90 -14.59 -7.59
CA GLY A 217 1.09 -15.15 -6.25
C GLY A 217 0.66 -14.21 -5.12
N GLU A 218 1.02 -14.57 -3.90
CA GLU A 218 0.61 -13.86 -2.68
C GLU A 218 1.68 -12.88 -2.16
N TRP A 219 2.94 -13.11 -2.52
CA TRP A 219 4.07 -12.34 -2.04
C TRP A 219 4.33 -11.10 -2.89
N ILE A 220 4.47 -9.96 -2.22
CA ILE A 220 4.89 -8.70 -2.82
C ILE A 220 6.26 -8.34 -2.25
N GLY A 221 7.22 -8.17 -3.15
CA GLY A 221 8.58 -7.77 -2.80
C GLY A 221 8.77 -6.26 -2.85
N LEU A 222 9.45 -5.72 -1.86
CA LEU A 222 9.78 -4.31 -1.69
C LEU A 222 11.30 -4.15 -1.71
N GLY A 223 11.89 -3.89 -2.87
CA GLY A 223 13.26 -3.40 -2.99
C GLY A 223 13.26 -1.90 -2.66
N ALA A 224 13.31 -1.57 -1.38
CA ALA A 224 13.02 -0.23 -0.88
C ALA A 224 14.29 0.49 -0.41
N ARG A 225 14.39 1.77 -0.77
CA ARG A 225 15.42 2.68 -0.30
C ARG A 225 14.80 3.97 0.19
N THR A 226 15.21 4.40 1.41
CA THR A 226 14.79 5.68 1.98
C THR A 226 15.96 6.65 2.05
N ASP A 227 15.81 7.80 1.39
CA ASP A 227 16.70 8.95 1.48
C ASP A 227 16.04 10.07 2.28
N MET A 228 16.82 10.71 3.18
CA MET A 228 16.32 11.69 4.13
C MET A 228 17.17 12.96 4.11
N HIS A 229 16.51 14.10 4.33
CA HIS A 229 17.15 15.40 4.44
C HIS A 229 17.05 15.93 5.88
N PRO A 230 18.08 16.62 6.44
CA PRO A 230 18.07 17.12 7.82
C PRO A 230 16.96 18.13 8.16
N ARG A 231 16.28 18.69 7.15
CA ARG A 231 15.12 19.58 7.34
C ARG A 231 13.78 18.87 7.44
N GLY A 232 13.77 17.53 7.64
CA GLY A 232 12.56 16.78 7.92
C GLY A 232 11.77 16.31 6.69
N THR A 233 12.40 16.30 5.51
CA THR A 233 11.81 15.70 4.29
C THR A 233 12.55 14.44 3.91
N GLY A 234 11.87 13.51 3.23
CA GLY A 234 12.49 12.30 2.69
C GLY A 234 11.66 11.72 1.55
N VAL A 235 12.24 10.72 0.92
CA VAL A 235 11.61 9.91 -0.13
C VAL A 235 11.92 8.44 0.12
N ALA A 236 10.91 7.59 0.10
CA ALA A 236 11.09 6.16 -0.06
C ALA A 236 10.81 5.78 -1.51
N ASP A 237 11.82 5.29 -2.21
CA ASP A 237 11.73 4.74 -3.57
C ASP A 237 11.75 3.22 -3.46
N THR A 238 10.72 2.56 -3.99
CA THR A 238 10.51 1.13 -3.86
C THR A 238 10.35 0.50 -5.23
N ARG A 239 11.26 -0.39 -5.60
CA ARG A 239 11.03 -1.31 -6.71
C ARG A 239 10.12 -2.43 -6.23
N LEU A 240 9.00 -2.63 -6.91
CA LEU A 240 8.00 -3.64 -6.55
C LEU A 240 8.24 -4.93 -7.32
N TYR A 241 8.08 -6.06 -6.64
CA TYR A 241 8.30 -7.40 -7.17
C TYR A 241 7.14 -8.33 -6.83
N ASP A 242 6.98 -9.35 -7.62
CA ASP A 242 6.41 -10.65 -7.24
C ASP A 242 7.49 -11.73 -7.37
N GLU A 243 7.16 -13.00 -7.13
CA GLU A 243 8.14 -14.11 -7.16
C GLU A 243 8.71 -14.40 -8.57
N ARG A 244 8.15 -13.81 -9.63
CA ARG A 244 8.68 -13.91 -11.00
C ARG A 244 9.69 -12.82 -11.35
N GLY A 245 9.60 -11.66 -10.69
CA GLY A 245 10.48 -10.53 -10.94
C GLY A 245 9.83 -9.18 -10.71
N PRO A 246 10.41 -8.08 -11.19
CA PRO A 246 9.89 -6.74 -10.98
C PRO A 246 8.54 -6.53 -11.69
N ILE A 247 7.62 -5.86 -10.98
CA ILE A 247 6.28 -5.53 -11.47
C ILE A 247 6.03 -4.03 -11.57
N GLY A 248 6.87 -3.20 -10.98
CA GLY A 248 6.66 -1.75 -11.00
C GLY A 248 7.46 -0.97 -9.97
N ARG A 249 6.93 0.18 -9.59
CA ARG A 249 7.53 1.09 -8.59
C ARG A 249 6.48 1.71 -7.69
N GLY A 250 6.90 1.94 -6.42
CA GLY A 250 6.20 2.75 -5.44
C GLY A 250 7.09 3.90 -4.98
N VAL A 251 6.52 5.09 -4.79
CA VAL A 251 7.22 6.25 -4.23
C VAL A 251 6.36 6.88 -3.15
N GLN A 252 6.98 7.20 -2.02
CA GLN A 252 6.35 7.91 -0.90
C GLN A 252 7.17 9.16 -0.58
N THR A 253 6.51 10.31 -0.47
CA THR A 253 7.08 11.50 0.17
C THR A 253 7.00 11.33 1.69
N LEU A 254 8.02 11.80 2.43
CA LEU A 254 8.08 11.65 3.88
C LEU A 254 8.16 13.00 4.58
N LEU A 255 7.33 13.16 5.60
CA LEU A 255 7.48 14.17 6.65
C LEU A 255 8.12 13.50 7.88
N ILE A 256 9.34 13.91 8.20
CA ILE A 256 10.15 13.33 9.27
C ILE A 256 10.28 14.37 10.40
N ARG A 257 9.99 13.97 11.63
CA ARG A 257 10.18 14.83 12.81
C ARG A 257 10.55 14.03 14.04
N LYS A 258 11.23 14.67 15.00
CA LYS A 258 11.33 14.12 16.35
C LYS A 258 9.97 14.08 17.03
N ARG A 259 9.73 13.05 17.85
CA ARG A 259 8.44 12.87 18.54
C ARG A 259 8.13 14.00 19.55
N ASP A 260 9.14 14.54 20.19
CA ASP A 260 9.08 15.63 21.16
C ASP A 260 9.13 17.04 20.54
N GLN A 261 9.33 17.12 19.22
CA GLN A 261 9.40 18.41 18.53
C GLN A 261 8.00 18.96 18.26
N PRO A 262 7.65 20.17 18.73
CA PRO A 262 6.37 20.79 18.39
C PRO A 262 6.27 21.03 16.89
N LEU A 263 5.03 21.00 16.36
CA LEU A 263 4.77 21.49 15.01
C LEU A 263 4.97 23.01 14.97
N PRO A 264 5.48 23.56 13.87
CA PRO A 264 5.62 25.01 13.69
C PRO A 264 4.28 25.71 13.64
#